data_428ce9284c878aa170d17b87e8d0269e
#
_entry.id   428ce9284c878aa170d17b87e8d0269e
#
_cell.length_a   1.000
_cell.length_b   1.000
_cell.length_c   1.000
_cell.angle_alpha   90.00
_cell.angle_beta   90.00
_cell.angle_gamma   90.00
#
_symmetry.space_group_name_H-M   'P 1'
#
loop_
_entity.id
_entity.type
_entity.pdbx_description
1 polymer ?
#
loop_
_entity_poly.entity_id
_entity_poly.type
_entity_poly.pdbx_seq_one_letter_code
_entity_poly.pdbx_strand_id
1 'polypeptide(L)'
;MRAIIQRVRSASVEVAGEVVGSCTQGYLILLGVGHDDDEACAQTLWDKILHLRIFEDETGKVNLSLADVDGEVLVVSQFTLFADCRRGRRPSFTDAAAPSVAKELYEHFCAIAQRDVRHVGRGVFGSNMQVALVNDGPFTICLDSDELTSPRRRGDGTKTNE
;
A
#
# COMPACT_ATOMS: atom_id res chain seq x y z
N MET A 1 -1.33 -3.60 -9.52
CA MET A 1 -0.66 -3.62 -8.19
C MET A 1 -1.68 -3.42 -7.09
N ARG A 2 -1.46 -4.06 -5.95
CA ARG A 2 -2.34 -3.91 -4.77
C ARG A 2 -1.57 -3.34 -3.60
N ALA A 3 -2.20 -2.45 -2.86
CA ALA A 3 -1.64 -1.91 -1.63
C ALA A 3 -2.68 -1.94 -0.50
N ILE A 4 -2.25 -2.37 0.68
CA ILE A 4 -2.94 -2.10 1.94
C ILE A 4 -2.18 -0.98 2.63
N ILE A 5 -2.88 0.12 2.87
CA ILE A 5 -2.33 1.31 3.50
C ILE A 5 -2.92 1.42 4.89
N GLN A 6 -2.07 1.54 5.89
CA GLN A 6 -2.48 1.83 7.25
C GLN A 6 -1.89 3.18 7.67
N ARG A 7 -2.74 4.13 8.07
CA ARG A 7 -2.29 5.36 8.71
C ARG A 7 -1.72 5.01 10.07
N VAL A 8 -0.48 5.40 10.32
CA VAL A 8 0.23 5.00 11.53
C VAL A 8 0.85 6.19 12.27
N ARG A 9 0.98 6.05 13.59
CA ARG A 9 1.83 6.92 14.42
C ARG A 9 3.27 6.47 14.37
N SER A 10 3.48 5.16 14.22
CA SER A 10 4.79 4.55 14.04
C SER A 10 4.61 3.15 13.45
N ALA A 11 5.59 2.71 12.68
CA ALA A 11 5.70 1.32 12.25
C ALA A 11 7.17 0.91 12.13
N SER A 12 7.45 -0.36 12.28
CA SER A 12 8.78 -0.93 12.11
C SER A 12 8.69 -2.33 11.51
N VAL A 13 9.73 -2.74 10.83
CA VAL A 13 9.91 -4.09 10.31
C VAL A 13 11.23 -4.66 10.77
N GLU A 14 11.17 -5.90 11.25
CA GLU A 14 12.30 -6.64 11.80
C GLU A 14 12.56 -7.89 10.97
N VAL A 15 13.83 -8.19 10.73
CA VAL A 15 14.34 -9.41 10.10
C VAL A 15 15.41 -10.00 10.99
N ALA A 16 15.26 -11.27 11.36
CA ALA A 16 16.21 -12.00 12.21
C ALA A 16 16.57 -11.29 13.53
N GLY A 17 15.61 -10.57 14.14
CA GLY A 17 15.79 -9.87 15.41
C GLY A 17 16.36 -8.45 15.27
N GLU A 18 16.57 -7.96 14.06
CA GLU A 18 17.07 -6.61 13.80
C GLU A 18 16.05 -5.75 13.06
N VAL A 19 15.82 -4.52 13.52
CA VAL A 19 14.96 -3.55 12.84
C VAL A 19 15.67 -3.06 11.58
N VAL A 20 15.11 -3.39 10.41
CA VAL A 20 15.69 -3.05 9.11
C VAL A 20 15.02 -1.84 8.45
N GLY A 21 13.83 -1.46 8.89
CA GLY A 21 13.10 -0.29 8.40
C GLY A 21 12.06 0.18 9.40
N SER A 22 11.77 1.47 9.37
CA SER A 22 10.75 2.07 10.25
C SER A 22 10.20 3.37 9.64
N CYS A 23 9.09 3.85 10.17
CA CYS A 23 8.59 5.19 9.95
C CYS A 23 7.91 5.72 11.21
N THR A 24 7.84 7.04 11.33
CA THR A 24 7.03 7.75 12.31
C THR A 24 5.61 7.99 11.75
N GLN A 25 5.00 9.14 12.01
CA GLN A 25 3.69 9.48 11.48
C GLN A 25 3.65 9.38 9.95
N GLY A 26 2.69 8.63 9.43
CA GLY A 26 2.53 8.45 8.00
C GLY A 26 1.81 7.15 7.64
N TYR A 27 2.40 6.35 6.74
CA TYR A 27 1.81 5.10 6.28
C TYR A 27 2.73 3.89 6.42
N LEU A 28 2.15 2.78 6.91
CA LEU A 28 2.63 1.45 6.55
C LEU A 28 1.93 1.04 5.26
N ILE A 29 2.70 0.63 4.26
CA ILE A 29 2.22 0.18 2.95
C ILE A 29 2.64 -1.27 2.75
N LEU A 30 1.67 -2.19 2.73
CA LEU A 30 1.87 -3.56 2.29
C LEU A 30 1.63 -3.60 0.78
N LEU A 31 2.66 -3.91 -0.01
CA LEU A 31 2.65 -3.80 -1.47
C LEU A 31 2.74 -5.17 -2.14
N GLY A 32 1.73 -5.53 -2.92
CA GLY A 32 1.69 -6.72 -3.76
C GLY A 32 1.83 -6.37 -5.24
N VAL A 33 2.55 -7.22 -5.97
CA VAL A 33 2.74 -7.13 -7.43
C VAL A 33 2.10 -8.32 -8.10
N GLY A 34 1.24 -8.08 -9.09
CA GLY A 34 0.59 -9.07 -9.93
C GLY A 34 1.30 -9.29 -11.25
N HIS A 35 0.83 -10.26 -12.06
CA HIS A 35 1.45 -10.65 -13.33
C HIS A 35 1.53 -9.54 -14.39
N ASP A 36 0.49 -8.72 -14.45
CA ASP A 36 0.31 -7.71 -15.52
C ASP A 36 0.73 -6.30 -15.06
N ASP A 37 1.34 -6.20 -13.88
CA ASP A 37 1.78 -4.92 -13.34
C ASP A 37 3.09 -4.45 -13.99
N ASP A 38 3.20 -3.15 -14.15
CA ASP A 38 4.33 -2.43 -14.70
C ASP A 38 4.68 -1.17 -13.89
N GLU A 39 5.67 -0.42 -14.35
CA GLU A 39 6.08 0.84 -13.72
C GLU A 39 4.97 1.91 -13.72
N ALA A 40 4.09 1.91 -14.73
CA ALA A 40 2.96 2.84 -14.77
C ALA A 40 1.92 2.51 -13.69
N CYS A 41 1.71 1.23 -13.38
CA CYS A 41 0.90 0.78 -12.26
C CYS A 41 1.47 1.27 -10.93
N ALA A 42 2.78 1.17 -10.76
CA ALA A 42 3.48 1.65 -9.56
C ALA A 42 3.33 3.17 -9.39
N GLN A 43 3.52 3.94 -10.47
CA GLN A 43 3.37 5.39 -10.45
C GLN A 43 1.92 5.81 -10.13
N THR A 44 0.94 5.20 -10.80
CA THR A 44 -0.50 5.47 -10.56
C THR A 44 -0.88 5.20 -9.12
N LEU A 45 -0.41 4.08 -8.56
CA LEU A 45 -0.70 3.70 -7.19
C LEU A 45 -0.05 4.67 -6.20
N TRP A 46 1.23 5.03 -6.43
CA TRP A 46 1.94 5.98 -5.58
C TRP A 46 1.31 7.37 -5.61
N ASP A 47 0.99 7.90 -6.79
CA ASP A 47 0.33 9.21 -6.93
C ASP A 47 -0.98 9.26 -6.15
N LYS A 48 -1.73 8.16 -6.16
CA LYS A 48 -2.95 8.05 -5.36
C LYS A 48 -2.66 8.05 -3.88
N ILE A 49 -1.68 7.27 -3.42
CA ILE A 49 -1.30 7.14 -2.00
C ILE A 49 -0.82 8.47 -1.44
N LEU A 50 0.06 9.17 -2.16
CA LEU A 50 0.65 10.44 -1.74
C LEU A 50 -0.42 11.51 -1.47
N HIS A 51 -1.49 11.52 -2.27
CA HIS A 51 -2.54 12.54 -2.24
C HIS A 51 -3.84 12.12 -1.56
N LEU A 52 -3.88 10.94 -0.93
CA LEU A 52 -5.03 10.54 -0.12
C LEU A 52 -5.17 11.47 1.08
N ARG A 53 -6.34 12.11 1.17
CA ARG A 53 -6.64 13.08 2.25
C ARG A 53 -7.25 12.36 3.44
N ILE A 54 -6.40 11.70 4.25
CA ILE A 54 -6.81 10.88 5.39
C ILE A 54 -6.13 11.26 6.71
N PHE A 55 -5.46 12.41 6.76
CA PHE A 55 -4.99 13.02 8.00
C PHE A 55 -5.90 14.18 8.41
N GLU A 56 -5.98 14.41 9.71
CA GLU A 56 -6.81 15.49 10.27
C GLU A 56 -6.13 16.84 10.11
N ASP A 57 -6.94 17.85 9.79
CA ASP A 57 -6.53 19.25 9.80
C ASP A 57 -6.66 19.86 11.22
N GLU A 58 -6.32 21.14 11.36
CA GLU A 58 -6.37 21.86 12.63
C GLU A 58 -7.79 21.91 13.25
N THR A 59 -8.83 21.67 12.45
CA THR A 59 -10.23 21.62 12.91
C THR A 59 -10.68 20.20 13.28
N GLY A 60 -9.79 19.19 13.18
CA GLY A 60 -10.09 17.79 13.44
C GLY A 60 -10.85 17.11 12.29
N LYS A 61 -10.90 17.72 11.10
CA LYS A 61 -11.50 17.10 9.92
C LYS A 61 -10.45 16.35 9.11
N VAL A 62 -10.81 15.18 8.64
CA VAL A 62 -9.98 14.37 7.72
C VAL A 62 -9.91 15.09 6.37
N ASN A 63 -8.81 15.76 6.09
CA ASN A 63 -8.65 16.70 4.99
C ASN A 63 -7.23 16.82 4.41
N LEU A 64 -6.21 16.40 5.14
CA LEU A 64 -4.82 16.53 4.74
C LEU A 64 -4.28 15.22 4.14
N SER A 65 -3.39 15.35 3.17
CA SER A 65 -2.68 14.23 2.53
C SER A 65 -1.35 13.92 3.24
N LEU A 66 -0.68 12.85 2.83
CA LEU A 66 0.66 12.51 3.30
C LEU A 66 1.66 13.64 3.02
N ALA A 67 1.55 14.25 1.83
CA ALA A 67 2.40 15.39 1.44
C ALA A 67 2.16 16.62 2.34
N ASP A 68 0.89 16.90 2.70
CA ASP A 68 0.54 18.07 3.53
C ASP A 68 1.09 17.95 4.95
N VAL A 69 1.17 16.73 5.50
CA VAL A 69 1.66 16.50 6.86
C VAL A 69 3.15 16.17 6.95
N ASP A 70 3.88 16.24 5.81
CA ASP A 70 5.28 15.82 5.72
C ASP A 70 5.49 14.42 6.33
N GLY A 71 4.59 13.50 5.98
CA GLY A 71 4.57 12.15 6.55
C GLY A 71 5.66 11.25 6.00
N GLU A 72 5.92 10.16 6.72
CA GLU A 72 6.89 9.13 6.35
C GLU A 72 6.16 7.86 5.87
N VAL A 73 6.87 6.97 5.18
CA VAL A 73 6.32 5.69 4.80
C VAL A 73 7.25 4.53 5.17
N LEU A 74 6.64 3.39 5.51
CA LEU A 74 7.31 2.10 5.59
C LEU A 74 6.68 1.19 4.53
N VAL A 75 7.47 0.75 3.55
CA VAL A 75 7.00 -0.12 2.46
C VAL A 75 7.48 -1.55 2.70
N VAL A 76 6.54 -2.49 2.73
CA VAL A 76 6.79 -3.92 2.93
C VAL A 76 6.19 -4.69 1.76
N SER A 77 7.00 -5.53 1.10
CA SER A 77 6.51 -6.41 0.04
C SER A 77 5.59 -7.49 0.60
N GLN A 78 4.43 -7.69 -0.06
CA GLN A 78 3.37 -8.57 0.42
C GLN A 78 2.68 -9.30 -0.75
N PHE A 79 3.29 -10.36 -1.29
CA PHE A 79 2.72 -11.12 -2.42
C PHE A 79 1.39 -11.79 -2.07
N THR A 80 1.15 -12.07 -0.79
CA THR A 80 -0.10 -12.69 -0.31
C THR A 80 -1.34 -11.83 -0.51
N LEU A 81 -1.21 -10.56 -0.93
CA LEU A 81 -2.34 -9.76 -1.40
C LEU A 81 -2.98 -10.30 -2.68
N PHE A 82 -2.27 -11.19 -3.39
CA PHE A 82 -2.77 -11.95 -4.54
C PHE A 82 -3.21 -13.37 -4.18
N ALA A 83 -3.50 -13.64 -2.92
CA ALA A 83 -4.00 -14.94 -2.47
C ALA A 83 -5.40 -15.22 -3.05
N ASP A 84 -5.55 -16.36 -3.73
CA ASP A 84 -6.84 -16.94 -4.08
C ASP A 84 -7.24 -18.00 -3.05
N CYS A 85 -8.28 -17.67 -2.26
CA CYS A 85 -8.82 -18.52 -1.19
C CYS A 85 -10.17 -19.14 -1.57
N ARG A 86 -10.59 -19.09 -2.84
CA ARG A 86 -11.92 -19.57 -3.28
C ARG A 86 -12.06 -21.07 -3.20
N ARG A 87 -10.97 -21.83 -3.28
CA ARG A 87 -10.99 -23.30 -3.29
C ARG A 87 -10.09 -23.89 -2.23
N GLY A 88 -10.65 -24.82 -1.44
CA GLY A 88 -9.89 -25.54 -0.42
C GLY A 88 -9.47 -24.67 0.77
N ARG A 89 -8.51 -25.18 1.56
CA ARG A 89 -8.00 -24.52 2.77
C ARG A 89 -6.61 -23.90 2.60
N ARG A 90 -5.96 -24.16 1.48
CA ARG A 90 -4.65 -23.60 1.16
C ARG A 90 -4.83 -22.46 0.16
N PRO A 91 -4.37 -21.23 0.45
CA PRO A 91 -4.36 -20.15 -0.52
C PRO A 91 -3.48 -20.51 -1.73
N SER A 92 -3.92 -20.12 -2.93
CA SER A 92 -3.09 -20.13 -4.13
C SER A 92 -2.54 -18.73 -4.36
N PHE A 93 -1.30 -18.64 -4.84
CA PHE A 93 -0.64 -17.36 -5.12
C PHE A 93 -0.24 -17.24 -6.60
N THR A 94 -0.94 -17.96 -7.49
CA THR A 94 -0.67 -17.98 -8.93
C THR A 94 -0.82 -16.62 -9.59
N ASP A 95 -1.60 -15.72 -9.01
CA ASP A 95 -1.85 -14.37 -9.55
C ASP A 95 -0.75 -13.35 -9.14
N ALA A 96 0.17 -13.74 -8.25
CA ALA A 96 1.34 -12.92 -7.90
C ALA A 96 2.40 -12.99 -9.00
N ALA A 97 3.08 -11.88 -9.28
CA ALA A 97 4.20 -11.84 -10.22
C ALA A 97 5.36 -12.75 -9.79
N ALA A 98 6.18 -13.16 -10.77
CA ALA A 98 7.42 -13.87 -10.50
C ALA A 98 8.32 -13.04 -9.56
N PRO A 99 9.08 -13.67 -8.63
CA PRO A 99 9.84 -12.94 -7.62
C PRO A 99 10.80 -11.89 -8.17
N SER A 100 11.44 -12.14 -9.34
CA SER A 100 12.34 -11.17 -9.97
C SER A 100 11.62 -9.91 -10.41
N VAL A 101 10.50 -10.05 -11.10
CA VAL A 101 9.66 -8.92 -11.56
C VAL A 101 9.06 -8.18 -10.36
N ALA A 102 8.55 -8.93 -9.38
CA ALA A 102 7.98 -8.34 -8.17
C ALA A 102 9.01 -7.51 -7.39
N LYS A 103 10.27 -7.98 -7.32
CA LYS A 103 11.37 -7.26 -6.67
C LYS A 103 11.69 -5.96 -7.40
N GLU A 104 11.83 -6.00 -8.73
CA GLU A 104 12.12 -4.82 -9.54
C GLU A 104 11.04 -3.73 -9.37
N LEU A 105 9.76 -4.11 -9.45
CA LEU A 105 8.65 -3.17 -9.28
C LEU A 105 8.50 -2.68 -7.84
N TYR A 106 8.80 -3.50 -6.84
CA TYR A 106 8.86 -3.08 -5.44
C TYR A 106 9.96 -2.03 -5.23
N GLU A 107 11.16 -2.26 -5.77
CA GLU A 107 12.28 -1.33 -5.68
C GLU A 107 11.98 -0.03 -6.43
N HIS A 108 11.35 -0.13 -7.61
CA HIS A 108 10.88 1.03 -8.37
C HIS A 108 9.86 1.86 -7.57
N PHE A 109 8.86 1.22 -6.97
CA PHE A 109 7.87 1.89 -6.11
C PHE A 109 8.54 2.63 -4.95
N CYS A 110 9.50 1.99 -4.27
CA CYS A 110 10.25 2.63 -3.20
C CYS A 110 11.08 3.82 -3.70
N ALA A 111 11.64 3.73 -4.91
CA ALA A 111 12.44 4.81 -5.51
C ALA A 111 11.58 6.03 -5.87
N ILE A 112 10.37 5.82 -6.43
CA ILE A 112 9.46 6.95 -6.69
C ILE A 112 8.96 7.57 -5.39
N ALA A 113 8.63 6.79 -4.37
CA ALA A 113 8.24 7.29 -3.07
C ALA A 113 9.33 8.15 -2.41
N GLN A 114 10.60 7.73 -2.52
CA GLN A 114 11.74 8.45 -1.94
C GLN A 114 11.97 9.84 -2.52
N ARG A 115 11.44 10.15 -3.72
CA ARG A 115 11.52 11.49 -4.32
C ARG A 115 10.56 12.49 -3.68
N ASP A 116 9.45 11.97 -3.12
CA ASP A 116 8.31 12.81 -2.75
C ASP A 116 8.11 12.92 -1.24
N VAL A 117 8.71 11.99 -0.45
CA VAL A 117 8.64 12.04 1.02
C VAL A 117 10.03 12.06 1.64
N ARG A 118 10.13 12.65 2.81
CA ARG A 118 11.42 12.83 3.51
C ARG A 118 12.07 11.51 3.94
N HIS A 119 11.27 10.45 4.20
CA HIS A 119 11.78 9.16 4.63
C HIS A 119 10.94 8.00 4.12
N VAL A 120 11.63 7.00 3.56
CA VAL A 120 11.06 5.71 3.14
C VAL A 120 11.81 4.59 3.86
N GLY A 121 11.18 4.05 4.92
CA GLY A 121 11.59 2.77 5.50
C GLY A 121 11.24 1.62 4.55
N ARG A 122 12.05 0.56 4.53
CA ARG A 122 11.87 -0.58 3.63
C ARG A 122 12.00 -1.90 4.37
N GLY A 123 11.16 -2.86 4.04
CA GLY A 123 11.40 -4.26 4.35
C GLY A 123 12.48 -4.87 3.46
N VAL A 124 12.84 -6.11 3.76
CA VAL A 124 13.78 -6.91 2.94
C VAL A 124 12.97 -7.87 2.08
N PHE A 125 13.01 -7.65 0.76
CA PHE A 125 12.24 -8.46 -0.19
C PHE A 125 12.60 -9.95 -0.07
N GLY A 126 11.56 -10.79 0.02
CA GLY A 126 11.70 -12.25 0.12
C GLY A 126 12.11 -12.79 1.49
N SER A 127 12.31 -11.92 2.49
CA SER A 127 12.62 -12.34 3.86
C SER A 127 11.35 -12.58 4.68
N ASN A 128 11.49 -13.37 5.74
CA ASN A 128 10.48 -13.43 6.79
C ASN A 128 10.61 -12.17 7.64
N MET A 129 9.55 -11.39 7.71
CA MET A 129 9.52 -10.08 8.38
C MET A 129 8.49 -10.06 9.50
N GLN A 130 8.85 -9.43 10.62
CA GLN A 130 7.93 -9.10 11.69
C GLN A 130 7.62 -7.60 11.61
N VAL A 131 6.36 -7.28 11.39
CA VAL A 131 5.89 -5.90 11.19
C VAL A 131 5.09 -5.46 12.39
N ALA A 132 5.58 -4.44 13.09
CA ALA A 132 4.91 -3.80 14.22
C ALA A 132 4.40 -2.42 13.80
N LEU A 133 3.21 -2.03 14.27
CA LEU A 133 2.63 -0.73 13.97
C LEU A 133 1.66 -0.26 15.05
N VAL A 134 1.48 1.05 15.12
CA VAL A 134 0.38 1.69 15.84
C VAL A 134 -0.54 2.34 14.81
N ASN A 135 -1.65 1.66 14.48
CA ASN A 135 -2.65 2.18 13.54
C ASN A 135 -3.39 3.36 14.18
N ASP A 136 -3.36 4.50 13.48
CA ASP A 136 -3.95 5.74 13.97
C ASP A 136 -5.35 5.91 13.42
N GLY A 137 -6.36 5.79 14.30
CA GLY A 137 -7.73 6.02 13.92
C GLY A 137 -8.77 4.95 14.33
N PRO A 138 -8.70 3.65 14.02
CA PRO A 138 -7.90 2.99 12.98
C PRO A 138 -8.28 3.45 11.58
N PHE A 139 -7.30 3.49 10.68
CA PHE A 139 -7.49 3.88 9.28
C PHE A 139 -6.75 2.91 8.38
N THR A 140 -7.48 2.13 7.58
CA THR A 140 -6.92 1.12 6.67
C THR A 140 -7.63 1.23 5.32
N ILE A 141 -6.88 1.36 4.24
CA ILE A 141 -7.40 1.49 2.87
C ILE A 141 -6.77 0.43 1.98
N CYS A 142 -7.59 -0.23 1.18
CA CYS A 142 -7.17 -1.15 0.13
C CYS A 142 -7.22 -0.42 -1.21
N LEU A 143 -6.15 -0.48 -1.99
CA LEU A 143 -6.08 0.06 -3.33
C LEU A 143 -5.65 -1.02 -4.32
N ASP A 144 -6.23 -0.95 -5.52
CA ASP A 144 -5.81 -1.73 -6.68
C ASP A 144 -5.60 -0.79 -7.88
N SER A 145 -4.42 -0.86 -8.53
CA SER A 145 -4.10 0.00 -9.68
C SER A 145 -5.08 -0.16 -10.82
N ASP A 146 -5.62 -1.36 -11.02
CA ASP A 146 -6.59 -1.64 -12.08
C ASP A 146 -7.91 -0.92 -11.85
N GLU A 147 -8.33 -0.81 -10.58
CA GLU A 147 -9.54 -0.08 -10.21
C GLU A 147 -9.36 1.44 -10.35
N LEU A 148 -8.14 1.94 -10.16
CA LEU A 148 -7.83 3.36 -10.28
C LEU A 148 -7.82 3.85 -11.73
N THR A 149 -7.47 2.97 -12.67
CA THR A 149 -7.40 3.27 -14.11
C THR A 149 -8.69 2.93 -14.85
N SER A 150 -9.54 2.07 -14.28
CA SER A 150 -10.81 1.69 -14.88
C SER A 150 -11.83 2.84 -14.83
N PRO A 151 -12.58 3.11 -15.92
CA PRO A 151 -13.66 4.09 -15.87
C PRO A 151 -14.69 3.66 -14.83
N ARG A 152 -15.06 4.56 -13.92
CA ARG A 152 -16.08 4.30 -12.89
C ARG A 152 -17.31 3.70 -13.57
N ARG A 153 -17.68 2.46 -13.25
CA ARG A 153 -19.02 1.95 -13.53
C ARG A 153 -19.99 2.88 -12.81
N ARG A 154 -20.67 3.75 -13.55
CA ARG A 154 -21.82 4.48 -13.02
C ARG A 154 -22.79 3.42 -12.55
N GLY A 155 -23.00 3.35 -11.25
CA GLY A 155 -24.01 2.49 -10.66
C GLY A 155 -25.32 2.77 -11.37
N ASP A 156 -25.88 1.74 -12.00
CA ASP A 156 -27.21 1.75 -12.57
C ASP A 156 -28.19 1.93 -11.41
N GLY A 157 -28.53 3.20 -11.17
CA GLY A 157 -29.53 3.58 -10.21
C GLY A 157 -30.92 3.31 -10.77
N THR A 158 -31.30 2.06 -10.88
CA THR A 158 -32.71 1.67 -11.05
C THR A 158 -33.45 2.02 -9.76
N LYS A 159 -33.93 3.26 -9.70
CA LYS A 159 -35.05 3.60 -8.83
C LYS A 159 -36.27 2.89 -9.42
N THR A 160 -36.63 1.75 -8.88
CA THR A 160 -37.99 1.24 -8.98
C THR A 160 -38.85 2.06 -8.01
N ASN A 161 -39.56 3.03 -8.57
CA ASN A 161 -40.77 3.55 -7.95
C ASN A 161 -41.84 2.46 -8.05
N GLU A 162 -42.34 1.99 -6.92
CA GLU A 162 -43.73 1.65 -6.69
C GLU A 162 -44.02 1.76 -5.19
#